data_65d11c0e5be8acaeb376f591e7e71748
#
_entry.id   65d11c0e5be8acaeb376f591e7e71748
#
_cell.length_a   1.000
_cell.length_b   1.000
_cell.length_c   1.000
_cell.angle_alpha   90.00
_cell.angle_beta   90.00
_cell.angle_gamma   90.00
#
_symmetry.space_group_name_H-M   'P 1'
#
loop_
_entity.id
_entity.type
_entity.pdbx_description
1 polymer ?
#
loop_
_entity_poly.entity_id
_entity_poly.type
_entity_poly.pdbx_seq_one_letter_code
_entity_poly.pdbx_strand_id
1 'polypeptide(L)'
;TLAWVDSGNYDFYIVYRDGTPIAKAEDPGYVDNMAIGACTYQVRGCYSDNDYYGVSAEVSVSVTPEYNVLYDMDAGEWLTMKYSGLTNQPVTRSISRSIAEVRLSGYTYPVAERSKAKTATYDGNVVFLNRDSAEKFEGMIGHLVCLKLHPSGGCIGYLNEVSGEVNQYKSVYSFMVTQIEYEEEIDIDS
;
A
#
# COMPACT_ATOMS: atom_id res chain seq x y z
N THR A 1 4.10 -11.12 -9.27
CA THR A 1 3.66 -12.53 -9.22
C THR A 1 4.79 -13.38 -8.71
N LEU A 2 4.50 -14.23 -7.75
CA LEU A 2 5.36 -15.29 -7.22
C LEU A 2 4.90 -16.62 -7.83
N ALA A 3 5.85 -17.49 -8.11
CA ALA A 3 5.59 -18.87 -8.53
C ALA A 3 6.68 -19.77 -7.94
N TRP A 4 6.32 -20.95 -7.52
CA TRP A 4 7.23 -21.95 -6.96
C TRP A 4 6.90 -23.34 -7.47
N VAL A 5 7.80 -24.28 -7.23
CA VAL A 5 7.58 -25.68 -7.60
C VAL A 5 7.14 -26.44 -6.35
N ASP A 6 6.01 -27.11 -6.45
CA ASP A 6 5.59 -28.04 -5.43
C ASP A 6 6.45 -29.30 -5.47
N SER A 7 7.29 -29.47 -4.46
CA SER A 7 8.18 -30.63 -4.33
C SER A 7 7.70 -31.66 -3.29
N GLY A 8 6.65 -31.33 -2.52
CA GLY A 8 6.21 -32.09 -1.37
C GLY A 8 4.76 -32.57 -1.39
N ASN A 9 3.99 -32.21 -2.43
CA ASN A 9 2.52 -32.42 -2.49
C ASN A 9 1.82 -31.87 -1.23
N TYR A 10 2.11 -30.62 -0.90
CA TYR A 10 1.51 -29.93 0.23
C TYR A 10 0.04 -29.61 -0.03
N ASP A 11 -0.77 -29.57 1.01
CA ASP A 11 -2.21 -29.26 0.91
C ASP A 11 -2.45 -27.77 0.65
N PHE A 12 -1.60 -26.92 1.22
CA PHE A 12 -1.63 -25.48 1.02
C PHE A 12 -0.26 -24.85 1.26
N TYR A 13 -0.14 -23.57 0.92
CA TYR A 13 1.07 -22.79 1.10
C TYR A 13 0.78 -21.51 1.87
N ILE A 14 1.69 -21.11 2.76
CA ILE A 14 1.67 -19.80 3.39
C ILE A 14 2.78 -18.97 2.77
N VAL A 15 2.41 -17.82 2.20
CA VAL A 15 3.34 -16.86 1.61
C VAL A 15 3.73 -15.82 2.65
N TYR A 16 5.02 -15.60 2.81
CA TYR A 16 5.57 -14.60 3.72
C TYR A 16 6.21 -13.48 2.90
N ARG A 17 5.98 -12.23 3.34
CA ARG A 17 6.69 -11.03 2.89
C ARG A 17 7.34 -10.38 4.09
N ASP A 18 8.68 -10.19 4.03
CA ASP A 18 9.48 -9.58 5.08
C ASP A 18 9.28 -10.25 6.46
N GLY A 19 9.10 -11.58 6.46
CA GLY A 19 8.89 -12.39 7.65
C GLY A 19 7.44 -12.43 8.18
N THR A 20 6.52 -11.65 7.59
CA THR A 20 5.10 -11.62 7.94
C THR A 20 4.29 -12.46 6.96
N PRO A 21 3.38 -13.35 7.41
CA PRO A 21 2.50 -14.08 6.50
C PRO A 21 1.52 -13.11 5.82
N ILE A 22 1.33 -13.26 4.50
CA ILE A 22 0.50 -12.37 3.69
C ILE A 22 -0.60 -13.10 2.90
N ALA A 23 -0.49 -14.40 2.73
CA ALA A 23 -1.51 -15.17 2.03
C ALA A 23 -1.43 -16.66 2.36
N LYS A 24 -2.60 -17.33 2.28
CA LYS A 24 -2.75 -18.77 2.16
C LYS A 24 -3.12 -19.08 0.70
N ALA A 25 -2.37 -19.93 0.04
CA ALA A 25 -2.57 -20.31 -1.36
C ALA A 25 -2.73 -21.84 -1.47
N GLU A 26 -3.70 -22.29 -2.25
CA GLU A 26 -3.91 -23.70 -2.53
C GLU A 26 -3.02 -24.18 -3.68
N ASP A 27 -2.76 -23.29 -4.64
CA ASP A 27 -1.91 -23.55 -5.80
C ASP A 27 -0.51 -22.93 -5.63
N PRO A 28 0.52 -23.44 -6.32
CA PRO A 28 1.90 -22.95 -6.23
C PRO A 28 2.12 -21.62 -6.98
N GLY A 29 1.35 -20.58 -6.61
CA GLY A 29 1.44 -19.23 -7.15
C GLY A 29 0.68 -18.20 -6.34
N TYR A 30 1.18 -16.95 -6.32
CA TYR A 30 0.53 -15.83 -5.64
C TYR A 30 0.84 -14.50 -6.31
N VAL A 31 -0.14 -13.59 -6.35
CA VAL A 31 0.04 -12.22 -6.85
C VAL A 31 -0.05 -11.24 -5.70
N ASP A 32 1.10 -10.71 -5.30
CA ASP A 32 1.15 -9.66 -4.28
C ASP A 32 0.96 -8.28 -4.94
N ASN A 33 -0.24 -7.74 -4.81
CA ASN A 33 -0.59 -6.42 -5.29
C ASN A 33 -0.15 -5.29 -4.33
N MET A 34 0.27 -5.61 -3.11
CA MET A 34 0.61 -4.64 -2.07
C MET A 34 2.11 -4.45 -1.85
N ALA A 35 2.96 -5.19 -2.57
CA ALA A 35 4.41 -5.04 -2.48
C ALA A 35 4.88 -3.62 -2.84
N ILE A 36 5.67 -2.98 -1.97
CA ILE A 36 6.22 -1.63 -2.14
C ILE A 36 7.74 -1.67 -1.94
N GLY A 37 8.50 -1.26 -2.95
CA GLY A 37 9.96 -1.20 -2.87
C GLY A 37 10.63 -2.57 -2.82
N ALA A 38 11.65 -2.72 -1.96
CA ALA A 38 12.35 -3.99 -1.78
C ALA A 38 11.57 -4.87 -0.78
N CYS A 39 11.28 -6.10 -1.17
CA CYS A 39 10.59 -7.10 -0.36
C CYS A 39 11.35 -8.43 -0.41
N THR A 40 11.32 -9.17 0.69
CA THR A 40 11.86 -10.53 0.75
C THR A 40 10.70 -11.51 0.93
N TYR A 41 10.64 -12.51 0.06
CA TYR A 41 9.58 -13.52 0.09
C TYR A 41 10.11 -14.88 0.50
N GLN A 42 9.28 -15.60 1.23
CA GLN A 42 9.46 -17.00 1.56
C GLN A 42 8.12 -17.72 1.48
N VAL A 43 8.12 -18.97 1.06
CA VAL A 43 6.92 -19.81 0.99
C VAL A 43 7.10 -21.01 1.90
N ARG A 44 6.07 -21.32 2.66
CA ARG A 44 5.99 -22.50 3.51
C ARG A 44 4.87 -23.39 2.98
N GLY A 45 5.21 -24.62 2.56
CA GLY A 45 4.24 -25.66 2.21
C GLY A 45 3.81 -26.40 3.46
N CYS A 46 2.51 -26.56 3.66
CA CYS A 46 1.89 -27.13 4.86
C CYS A 46 0.99 -28.31 4.51
N TYR A 47 0.80 -29.20 5.49
CA TYR A 47 -0.20 -30.25 5.49
C TYR A 47 -1.30 -29.93 6.48
N SER A 48 -2.54 -30.24 6.14
CA SER A 48 -3.71 -29.97 6.99
C SER A 48 -3.83 -30.90 8.20
N ASP A 49 -3.16 -32.03 8.18
CA ASP A 49 -3.28 -33.08 9.19
C ASP A 49 -2.10 -33.14 10.18
N ASN A 50 -1.08 -32.34 9.99
CA ASN A 50 0.10 -32.30 10.87
C ASN A 50 0.87 -30.97 10.79
N ASP A 51 1.72 -30.74 11.81
CA ASP A 51 2.56 -29.53 11.91
C ASP A 51 3.83 -29.58 11.02
N TYR A 52 3.98 -30.60 10.19
CA TYR A 52 5.12 -30.73 9.31
C TYR A 52 5.01 -29.79 8.11
N TYR A 53 6.07 -29.09 7.78
CA TYR A 53 6.10 -28.15 6.66
C TYR A 53 7.48 -28.11 5.97
N GLY A 54 7.45 -27.79 4.69
CA GLY A 54 8.64 -27.44 3.93
C GLY A 54 8.78 -25.94 3.78
N VAL A 55 10.01 -25.41 3.78
CA VAL A 55 10.27 -23.98 3.64
C VAL A 55 11.15 -23.74 2.42
N SER A 56 10.75 -22.80 1.56
CA SER A 56 11.56 -22.37 0.42
C SER A 56 12.80 -21.56 0.87
N ALA A 57 13.75 -21.37 -0.01
CA ALA A 57 14.73 -20.30 0.14
C ALA A 57 14.05 -18.93 0.11
N GLU A 58 14.67 -17.94 0.73
CA GLU A 58 14.26 -16.55 0.63
C GLU A 58 14.62 -15.97 -0.74
N VAL A 59 13.71 -15.16 -1.30
CA VAL A 59 13.92 -14.45 -2.56
C VAL A 59 13.65 -12.97 -2.36
N SER A 60 14.64 -12.13 -2.64
CA SER A 60 14.50 -10.69 -2.59
C SER A 60 14.07 -10.14 -3.95
N VAL A 61 13.06 -9.29 -3.95
CA VAL A 61 12.49 -8.65 -5.15
C VAL A 61 12.40 -7.15 -4.90
N SER A 62 12.73 -6.34 -5.90
CA SER A 62 12.48 -4.90 -5.86
C SER A 62 11.35 -4.53 -6.81
N VAL A 63 10.28 -3.99 -6.25
CA VAL A 63 9.13 -3.51 -7.01
C VAL A 63 9.36 -2.07 -7.41
N THR A 64 9.55 -1.84 -8.71
CA THR A 64 9.75 -0.50 -9.29
C THR A 64 8.66 -0.26 -10.33
N PRO A 65 7.61 0.49 -10.00
CA PRO A 65 6.57 0.81 -10.96
C PRO A 65 7.11 1.78 -12.01
N GLU A 66 6.66 1.66 -13.25
CA GLU A 66 7.04 2.59 -14.34
C GLU A 66 6.47 4.00 -14.10
N TYR A 67 5.29 4.07 -13.49
CA TYR A 67 4.56 5.29 -13.13
C TYR A 67 4.05 5.20 -11.70
N ASN A 68 3.66 6.32 -11.11
CA ASN A 68 2.87 6.30 -9.89
C ASN A 68 1.55 5.57 -10.16
N VAL A 69 1.20 4.63 -9.31
CA VAL A 69 -0.03 3.83 -9.43
C VAL A 69 -0.73 3.74 -8.09
N LEU A 70 -2.06 3.67 -8.14
CA LEU A 70 -2.91 3.31 -7.03
C LEU A 70 -3.50 1.92 -7.28
N TYR A 71 -3.48 1.09 -6.27
CA TYR A 71 -4.27 -0.12 -6.19
C TYR A 71 -5.37 0.10 -5.18
N ASP A 72 -6.62 0.06 -5.64
CA ASP A 72 -7.80 0.10 -4.80
C ASP A 72 -7.97 -1.27 -4.15
N MET A 73 -7.76 -1.36 -2.85
CA MET A 73 -7.81 -2.61 -2.12
C MET A 73 -9.25 -3.08 -1.88
N ASP A 74 -10.20 -2.13 -1.84
CA ASP A 74 -11.62 -2.44 -1.62
C ASP A 74 -12.27 -2.97 -2.92
N ALA A 75 -11.88 -2.43 -4.08
CA ALA A 75 -12.42 -2.85 -5.38
C ALA A 75 -11.53 -3.87 -6.11
N GLY A 76 -10.29 -4.07 -5.69
CA GLY A 76 -9.33 -4.96 -6.37
C GLY A 76 -8.82 -4.43 -7.70
N GLU A 77 -8.82 -3.10 -7.90
CA GLU A 77 -8.56 -2.48 -9.18
C GLU A 77 -7.32 -1.57 -9.19
N TRP A 78 -6.66 -1.51 -10.37
CA TRP A 78 -5.51 -0.64 -10.60
C TRP A 78 -5.90 0.66 -11.30
N LEU A 79 -5.28 1.76 -10.86
CA LEU A 79 -5.32 3.04 -11.54
C LEU A 79 -3.89 3.56 -11.75
N THR A 80 -3.52 3.80 -13.01
CA THR A 80 -2.23 4.41 -13.35
C THR A 80 -2.35 5.93 -13.34
N MET A 81 -1.49 6.59 -12.58
CA MET A 81 -1.44 8.05 -12.44
C MET A 81 -0.48 8.65 -13.49
N LYS A 82 -0.66 8.26 -14.75
CA LYS A 82 0.16 8.69 -15.87
C LYS A 82 -0.48 9.87 -16.57
N TYR A 83 0.29 10.95 -16.75
CA TYR A 83 -0.08 12.02 -17.66
C TYR A 83 0.67 11.87 -18.98
N SER A 84 -0.09 11.64 -20.06
CA SER A 84 0.29 11.67 -21.50
C SER A 84 1.77 11.98 -21.82
N GLY A 85 2.65 10.95 -21.73
CA GLY A 85 4.05 11.07 -22.16
C GLY A 85 4.98 11.88 -21.26
N LEU A 86 4.49 12.48 -20.19
CA LEU A 86 5.28 13.23 -19.23
C LEU A 86 5.61 12.36 -18.02
N THR A 87 6.72 12.70 -17.37
CA THR A 87 7.17 12.10 -16.12
C THR A 87 6.10 12.15 -15.03
N ASN A 88 6.17 11.20 -14.11
CA ASN A 88 5.30 11.16 -12.94
C ASN A 88 5.18 12.52 -12.26
N GLN A 89 3.95 12.90 -11.91
CA GLN A 89 3.75 14.09 -11.08
C GLN A 89 4.39 13.85 -9.71
N PRO A 90 5.07 14.87 -9.16
CA PRO A 90 5.69 14.73 -7.84
C PRO A 90 4.62 14.49 -6.77
N VAL A 91 4.91 13.55 -5.89
CA VAL A 91 4.12 13.31 -4.68
C VAL A 91 4.98 13.67 -3.49
N THR A 92 4.46 14.53 -2.63
CA THR A 92 5.14 15.01 -1.42
C THR A 92 4.74 14.16 -0.24
N ARG A 93 5.72 13.66 0.50
CA ARG A 93 5.48 12.98 1.77
C ARG A 93 5.67 13.94 2.93
N SER A 94 4.64 14.13 3.74
CA SER A 94 4.67 14.94 4.95
C SER A 94 4.55 14.04 6.18
N ILE A 95 5.34 14.31 7.22
CA ILE A 95 5.29 13.58 8.50
C ILE A 95 5.09 14.56 9.61
N SER A 96 4.04 14.36 10.42
CA SER A 96 3.71 15.17 11.57
C SER A 96 3.55 14.34 12.85
N ARG A 97 3.62 15.01 13.99
CA ARG A 97 3.27 14.45 15.29
C ARG A 97 2.44 15.47 16.06
N SER A 98 1.41 15.01 16.72
CA SER A 98 0.66 15.86 17.63
C SER A 98 1.50 16.20 18.86
N ILE A 99 1.53 17.48 19.22
CA ILE A 99 2.10 18.01 20.45
C ILE A 99 0.98 18.71 21.19
N ALA A 100 0.66 18.22 22.38
CA ALA A 100 -0.29 18.87 23.27
C ALA A 100 0.49 19.77 24.22
N GLU A 101 0.14 21.07 24.27
CA GLU A 101 0.69 22.03 25.20
C GLU A 101 -0.28 22.28 26.36
N VAL A 102 0.18 22.02 27.57
CA VAL A 102 -0.60 22.27 28.79
C VAL A 102 0.03 23.43 29.55
N ARG A 103 -0.76 24.49 29.77
CA ARG A 103 -0.34 25.62 30.59
C ARG A 103 -0.69 25.34 32.05
N LEU A 104 0.33 25.17 32.85
CA LEU A 104 0.19 24.97 34.28
C LEU A 104 0.40 26.30 35.02
N SER A 105 -0.42 26.54 36.05
CA SER A 105 -0.27 27.71 36.91
C SER A 105 1.08 27.67 37.63
N GLY A 106 1.83 28.78 37.57
CA GLY A 106 3.16 28.87 38.18
C GLY A 106 4.33 28.53 37.26
N TYR A 107 4.07 28.09 36.03
CA TYR A 107 5.12 27.88 35.04
C TYR A 107 5.19 29.02 34.03
N THR A 108 6.42 29.45 33.70
CA THR A 108 6.65 30.52 32.71
C THR A 108 6.36 30.05 31.28
N TYR A 109 6.60 28.77 30.99
CA TYR A 109 6.39 28.15 29.70
C TYR A 109 5.44 26.95 29.80
N PRO A 110 4.66 26.63 28.73
CA PRO A 110 3.81 25.47 28.74
C PRO A 110 4.63 24.17 28.80
N VAL A 111 4.05 23.14 29.40
CA VAL A 111 4.58 21.76 29.34
C VAL A 111 4.04 21.12 28.09
N ALA A 112 4.92 20.57 27.27
CA ALA A 112 4.56 19.90 26.02
C ALA A 112 4.56 18.38 26.19
N GLU A 113 3.45 17.74 25.84
CA GLU A 113 3.35 16.30 25.73
C GLU A 113 3.36 15.91 24.24
N ARG A 114 4.24 15.00 23.85
CA ARG A 114 4.39 14.53 22.49
C ARG A 114 3.69 13.18 22.29
N SER A 115 2.81 13.10 21.30
CA SER A 115 2.28 11.82 20.86
C SER A 115 3.39 10.88 20.38
N LYS A 116 3.29 9.58 20.70
CA LYS A 116 4.17 8.54 20.16
C LYS A 116 3.83 8.26 18.68
N ALA A 117 2.56 8.36 18.32
CA ALA A 117 2.10 8.14 16.96
C ALA A 117 2.57 9.26 16.01
N LYS A 118 2.95 8.87 14.81
CA LYS A 118 3.24 9.77 13.69
C LYS A 118 2.09 9.66 12.69
N THR A 119 1.72 10.79 12.10
CA THR A 119 0.86 10.81 10.91
C THR A 119 1.73 11.08 9.70
N ALA A 120 1.66 10.24 8.69
CA ALA A 120 2.29 10.47 7.41
C ALA A 120 1.23 10.63 6.33
N THR A 121 1.35 11.67 5.51
CA THR A 121 0.48 11.93 4.36
C THR A 121 1.31 11.97 3.09
N TYR A 122 0.68 11.59 1.99
CA TYR A 122 1.22 11.66 0.65
C TYR A 122 0.29 12.54 -0.18
N ASP A 123 0.78 13.72 -0.55
CA ASP A 123 0.03 14.76 -1.23
C ASP A 123 0.56 14.90 -2.66
N GLY A 124 -0.33 14.97 -3.64
CA GLY A 124 0.08 15.10 -5.03
C GLY A 124 -1.03 15.59 -5.95
N ASN A 125 -0.67 15.75 -7.21
CA ASN A 125 -1.61 16.06 -8.27
C ASN A 125 -1.61 14.94 -9.31
N VAL A 126 -2.76 14.72 -9.91
CA VAL A 126 -2.93 13.78 -11.01
C VAL A 126 -3.78 14.41 -12.11
N VAL A 127 -3.49 14.08 -13.35
CA VAL A 127 -4.24 14.55 -14.51
C VAL A 127 -4.73 13.36 -15.30
N PHE A 128 -6.01 13.29 -15.54
CA PHE A 128 -6.62 12.29 -16.42
C PHE A 128 -7.10 12.95 -17.71
N LEU A 129 -6.77 12.33 -18.85
CA LEU A 129 -7.30 12.70 -20.17
C LEU A 129 -8.52 11.86 -20.56
N ASN A 130 -8.81 10.84 -19.75
CA ASN A 130 -9.89 9.91 -19.94
C ASN A 130 -10.89 10.10 -18.78
N ARG A 131 -12.16 10.26 -19.11
CA ARG A 131 -13.22 10.45 -18.14
C ARG A 131 -13.43 9.24 -17.25
N ASP A 132 -13.34 8.02 -17.81
CA ASP A 132 -13.53 6.79 -17.04
C ASP A 132 -12.47 6.65 -15.92
N SER A 133 -11.21 7.02 -16.22
CA SER A 133 -10.14 7.04 -15.19
C SER A 133 -10.37 8.10 -14.13
N ALA A 134 -10.94 9.24 -14.50
CA ALA A 134 -11.29 10.31 -13.57
C ALA A 134 -12.43 9.87 -12.63
N GLU A 135 -13.52 9.33 -13.19
CA GLU A 135 -14.66 8.79 -12.42
C GLU A 135 -14.22 7.63 -11.50
N LYS A 136 -13.34 6.75 -11.99
CA LYS A 136 -12.76 5.69 -11.19
C LYS A 136 -11.95 6.25 -10.01
N PHE A 137 -11.14 7.27 -10.24
CA PHE A 137 -10.36 7.92 -9.18
C PHE A 137 -11.26 8.60 -8.13
N GLU A 138 -12.31 9.29 -8.55
CA GLU A 138 -13.30 9.87 -7.64
C GLU A 138 -14.01 8.79 -6.81
N GLY A 139 -14.28 7.63 -7.40
CA GLY A 139 -14.88 6.48 -6.70
C GLY A 139 -14.02 5.88 -5.60
N MET A 140 -12.69 6.10 -5.65
CA MET A 140 -11.75 5.59 -4.63
C MET A 140 -11.70 6.45 -3.34
N ILE A 141 -12.44 7.58 -3.27
CA ILE A 141 -12.45 8.43 -2.07
C ILE A 141 -12.98 7.63 -0.87
N GLY A 142 -12.19 7.61 0.20
CA GLY A 142 -12.49 6.86 1.41
C GLY A 142 -12.06 5.39 1.37
N HIS A 143 -11.62 4.87 0.22
CA HIS A 143 -11.14 3.51 0.10
C HIS A 143 -9.72 3.35 0.67
N LEU A 144 -9.44 2.14 1.08
CA LEU A 144 -8.08 1.70 1.40
C LEU A 144 -7.31 1.47 0.10
N VAL A 145 -6.19 2.15 -0.05
CA VAL A 145 -5.39 2.10 -1.27
C VAL A 145 -3.92 1.78 -1.00
N CYS A 146 -3.30 1.07 -1.94
CA CYS A 146 -1.84 0.93 -1.98
C CYS A 146 -1.28 1.90 -3.04
N LEU A 147 -0.66 2.97 -2.59
CA LEU A 147 0.04 3.95 -3.43
C LEU A 147 1.46 3.46 -3.68
N LYS A 148 1.84 3.28 -4.94
CA LYS A 148 3.21 2.97 -5.36
C LYS A 148 3.79 4.11 -6.16
N LEU A 149 4.96 4.57 -5.75
CA LEU A 149 5.64 5.72 -6.33
C LEU A 149 6.83 5.30 -7.19
N HIS A 150 6.96 5.92 -8.35
CA HIS A 150 8.16 5.81 -9.17
C HIS A 150 9.28 6.75 -8.63
N PRO A 151 10.54 6.32 -8.61
CA PRO A 151 11.05 4.98 -8.94
C PRO A 151 10.90 3.96 -7.81
N SER A 152 10.58 4.39 -6.60
CA SER A 152 10.43 3.52 -5.45
C SER A 152 9.66 4.20 -4.32
N GLY A 153 9.13 3.40 -3.41
CA GLY A 153 8.39 3.88 -2.24
C GLY A 153 6.88 3.85 -2.45
N GLY A 154 6.19 4.40 -1.48
CA GLY A 154 4.73 4.41 -1.41
C GLY A 154 4.21 4.15 -0.02
N CYS A 155 2.93 3.88 0.10
CA CYS A 155 2.27 3.54 1.36
C CYS A 155 0.97 2.78 1.12
N ILE A 156 0.49 2.13 2.17
CA ILE A 156 -0.90 1.71 2.29
C ILE A 156 -1.61 2.71 3.18
N GLY A 157 -2.79 3.18 2.78
CA GLY A 157 -3.53 4.18 3.51
C GLY A 157 -4.87 4.51 2.88
N TYR A 158 -5.60 5.42 3.50
CA TYR A 158 -6.87 5.90 2.97
C TYR A 158 -6.69 7.08 2.05
N LEU A 159 -7.38 7.06 0.89
CA LEU A 159 -7.52 8.21 0.01
C LEU A 159 -8.58 9.15 0.59
N ASN A 160 -8.15 10.12 1.41
CA ASN A 160 -9.05 10.93 2.23
C ASN A 160 -9.62 12.14 1.50
N GLU A 161 -8.86 12.73 0.60
CA GLU A 161 -9.23 13.97 -0.05
C GLU A 161 -8.89 13.90 -1.53
N VAL A 162 -9.87 14.26 -2.34
CA VAL A 162 -9.72 14.47 -3.77
C VAL A 162 -10.47 15.75 -4.10
N SER A 163 -9.77 16.72 -4.63
CA SER A 163 -10.36 17.97 -5.12
C SER A 163 -9.82 18.28 -6.50
N GLY A 164 -10.68 18.74 -7.41
CA GLY A 164 -10.21 18.96 -8.74
C GLY A 164 -11.15 19.72 -9.66
N GLU A 165 -10.65 19.98 -10.85
CA GLU A 165 -11.39 20.62 -11.93
C GLU A 165 -11.55 19.64 -13.09
N VAL A 166 -12.79 19.47 -13.53
CA VAL A 166 -13.14 18.67 -14.71
C VAL A 166 -13.48 19.61 -15.85
N ASN A 167 -12.81 19.49 -16.96
CA ASN A 167 -13.14 20.20 -18.17
C ASN A 167 -13.25 19.25 -19.38
N GLN A 168 -13.63 19.79 -20.55
CA GLN A 168 -13.88 18.99 -21.74
C GLN A 168 -12.69 18.13 -22.20
N TYR A 169 -11.45 18.50 -21.85
CA TYR A 169 -10.24 17.86 -22.37
C TYR A 169 -9.44 17.10 -21.33
N LYS A 170 -9.59 17.44 -20.05
CA LYS A 170 -8.84 16.84 -18.96
C LYS A 170 -9.52 17.03 -17.62
N SER A 171 -9.23 16.15 -16.69
CA SER A 171 -9.55 16.28 -15.28
C SER A 171 -8.26 16.40 -14.48
N VAL A 172 -8.16 17.43 -13.64
CA VAL A 172 -6.99 17.68 -12.79
C VAL A 172 -7.43 17.59 -11.35
N TYR A 173 -6.79 16.70 -10.57
CA TYR A 173 -7.11 16.48 -9.18
C TYR A 173 -5.89 16.67 -8.29
N SER A 174 -6.10 17.30 -7.15
CA SER A 174 -5.22 17.18 -5.99
C SER A 174 -5.74 16.05 -5.11
N PHE A 175 -4.84 15.28 -4.53
CA PHE A 175 -5.22 14.16 -3.67
C PHE A 175 -4.33 14.08 -2.44
N MET A 176 -4.84 13.44 -1.40
CA MET A 176 -4.10 13.11 -0.19
C MET A 176 -4.38 11.67 0.24
N VAL A 177 -3.31 10.91 0.46
CA VAL A 177 -3.37 9.58 1.06
C VAL A 177 -2.78 9.66 2.46
N THR A 178 -3.55 9.28 3.47
CA THR A 178 -3.06 9.16 4.85
C THR A 178 -2.59 7.74 5.10
N GLN A 179 -1.30 7.58 5.34
CA GLN A 179 -0.69 6.28 5.64
C GLN A 179 -1.22 5.70 6.95
N ILE A 180 -1.51 4.42 6.93
CA ILE A 180 -1.84 3.62 8.11
C ILE A 180 -0.81 2.51 8.30
N GLU A 181 -0.78 1.94 9.49
CA GLU A 181 -0.17 0.65 9.75
C GLU A 181 -1.19 -0.41 9.30
N TYR A 182 -0.76 -1.27 8.37
CA TYR A 182 -1.63 -2.26 7.76
C TYR A 182 -0.98 -3.63 7.88
N GLU A 183 -1.73 -4.56 8.44
CA GLU A 183 -1.39 -5.97 8.53
C GLU A 183 -2.45 -6.76 7.76
N GLU A 184 -2.01 -7.70 6.93
CA GLU A 184 -2.90 -8.59 6.20
C GLU A 184 -3.50 -9.60 7.19
N GLU A 185 -4.82 -9.66 7.27
CA GLU A 185 -5.52 -10.68 8.04
C GLU A 185 -5.56 -11.97 7.22
N ILE A 186 -4.92 -13.02 7.74
CA ILE A 186 -4.89 -14.33 7.10
C ILE A 186 -5.47 -15.33 8.10
N ASP A 187 -6.50 -16.03 7.69
CA ASP A 187 -7.00 -17.19 8.39
C ASP A 187 -6.12 -18.40 8.04
N ILE A 188 -5.17 -18.71 8.92
CA ILE A 188 -4.26 -19.84 8.76
C ILE A 188 -4.91 -21.15 9.28
N ASP A 189 -5.88 -21.02 10.16
CA ASP A 189 -6.48 -22.15 10.91
C ASP A 189 -7.75 -22.72 10.23
N SER A 190 -8.20 -22.15 9.11
CA SER A 190 -9.40 -22.59 8.38
C SER A 190 -9.10 -23.64 7.32
#